data_cdd466d07937a215d0084e0cf7151d3f
#
_entry.id   cdd466d07937a215d0084e0cf7151d3f
#
_cell.length_a   1.000
_cell.length_b   1.000
_cell.length_c   1.000
_cell.angle_alpha   90.00
_cell.angle_beta   90.00
_cell.angle_gamma   90.00
#
_symmetry.space_group_name_H-M   'P 1'
#
loop_
_entity.id
_entity.type
_entity.pdbx_description
1 polymer ?
#
loop_
_entity_poly.entity_id
_entity_poly.type
_entity_poly.pdbx_seq_one_letter_code
_entity_poly.pdbx_strand_id
1 'polypeptide(L)'
;MPSRHVARWSLVGLLVSTALTFGSLIAGPSYATDSAEIFVVQGLPGKVMGVSVDGDSVAKGVKTAEVAGPFKVAAGSRKVTFTSDGEVILERTFSVKANSSWDVVVHLPAQNSGKPLVTVFKNDLSAVPKGKASLTVAHVAAVPPADILVNGKVLFANIANGESLNLVVPVATYKVAIVPTGETEPVILGPVDLTVQGSSLNRIYAVGDPDKKTMTVAVHVIKLMTKGSGKPSKVNTGTGGQAVGQDPPLYESAAVIHRGRENSPRR
;
A
#
# COMPACT_ATOMS: atom_id res chain seq x y z
N MET A 1 -4.00 -36.07 85.27
CA MET A 1 -4.98 -37.16 85.46
C MET A 1 -6.00 -37.13 84.37
N PRO A 2 -6.36 -38.31 83.86
CA PRO A 2 -6.93 -38.48 82.52
C PRO A 2 -8.47 -38.59 82.55
N SER A 3 -9.07 -38.33 81.44
CA SER A 3 -10.31 -39.13 81.10
C SER A 3 -10.45 -39.22 79.59
N ARG A 4 -10.46 -40.44 79.21
CA ARG A 4 -10.78 -40.99 77.88
C ARG A 4 -12.29 -40.91 77.65
N HIS A 5 -12.75 -40.58 76.48
CA HIS A 5 -13.99 -41.15 75.95
C HIS A 5 -13.91 -41.50 74.49
N VAL A 6 -14.36 -42.66 74.26
CA VAL A 6 -14.29 -43.68 73.24
C VAL A 6 -15.13 -43.30 72.00
N ALA A 7 -14.67 -43.78 70.88
CA ALA A 7 -15.20 -43.77 69.53
C ALA A 7 -16.68 -44.17 69.37
N ARG A 8 -17.28 -43.64 68.31
CA ARG A 8 -18.33 -44.36 67.58
C ARG A 8 -18.20 -44.06 66.08
N TRP A 9 -17.92 -45.10 65.37
CA TRP A 9 -17.91 -45.13 63.92
C TRP A 9 -19.32 -45.18 63.40
N SER A 10 -19.63 -44.32 62.41
CA SER A 10 -20.81 -44.48 61.55
C SER A 10 -20.33 -44.35 60.11
N LEU A 11 -20.35 -45.45 59.40
CA LEU A 11 -20.20 -45.54 57.97
C LEU A 11 -21.47 -44.93 57.33
N VAL A 12 -21.30 -43.88 56.53
CA VAL A 12 -22.29 -43.42 55.57
C VAL A 12 -21.64 -43.45 54.20
N GLY A 13 -22.19 -44.31 53.36
CA GLY A 13 -21.69 -44.49 51.98
C GLY A 13 -21.92 -43.23 51.15
N LEU A 14 -20.88 -42.78 50.51
CA LEU A 14 -20.92 -41.66 49.56
C LEU A 14 -21.01 -42.21 48.12
N LEU A 15 -22.19 -42.10 47.55
CA LEU A 15 -22.42 -42.32 46.12
C LEU A 15 -21.78 -41.16 45.35
N VAL A 16 -20.67 -41.45 44.68
CA VAL A 16 -20.01 -40.51 43.77
C VAL A 16 -20.74 -40.57 42.41
N SER A 17 -21.64 -39.63 42.20
CA SER A 17 -22.23 -39.39 40.87
C SER A 17 -21.23 -38.54 40.03
N THR A 18 -20.48 -39.18 39.15
CA THR A 18 -19.67 -38.49 38.12
C THR A 18 -20.58 -37.89 37.04
N ALA A 19 -20.92 -36.62 37.18
CA ALA A 19 -21.54 -35.86 36.10
C ALA A 19 -20.43 -35.47 35.10
N LEU A 20 -20.36 -36.17 33.96
CA LEU A 20 -19.63 -35.71 32.81
C LEU A 20 -20.29 -34.45 32.24
N THR A 21 -19.81 -33.28 32.61
CA THR A 21 -20.13 -32.05 31.88
C THR A 21 -19.40 -32.04 30.56
N PHE A 22 -20.10 -32.38 29.47
CA PHE A 22 -19.69 -32.07 28.13
C PHE A 22 -19.67 -30.53 27.99
N GLY A 23 -18.49 -29.92 28.22
CA GLY A 23 -18.25 -28.54 27.90
C GLY A 23 -18.26 -28.38 26.38
N SER A 24 -19.39 -27.95 25.80
CA SER A 24 -19.46 -27.50 24.43
C SER A 24 -18.56 -26.29 24.32
N LEU A 25 -17.36 -26.47 23.74
CA LEU A 25 -16.55 -25.37 23.22
C LEU A 25 -17.34 -24.69 22.10
N ILE A 26 -18.12 -23.69 22.47
CA ILE A 26 -18.67 -22.76 21.48
C ILE A 26 -17.45 -22.01 20.94
N ALA A 27 -16.92 -22.47 19.79
CA ALA A 27 -16.02 -21.68 18.99
C ALA A 27 -16.81 -20.42 18.58
N GLY A 28 -16.59 -19.31 19.29
CA GLY A 28 -17.12 -18.03 18.89
C GLY A 28 -16.69 -17.74 17.45
N PRO A 29 -17.51 -17.00 16.68
CA PRO A 29 -17.13 -16.62 15.33
C PRO A 29 -15.76 -15.96 15.41
N SER A 30 -14.79 -16.54 14.72
CA SER A 30 -13.49 -15.91 14.47
C SER A 30 -13.78 -14.70 13.61
N TYR A 31 -13.97 -13.56 14.22
CA TYR A 31 -13.95 -12.29 13.50
C TYR A 31 -12.54 -12.16 12.96
N ALA A 32 -12.38 -12.40 11.67
CA ALA A 32 -11.22 -11.93 10.96
C ALA A 32 -11.12 -10.44 11.28
N THR A 33 -10.13 -10.04 12.05
CA THR A 33 -9.93 -8.63 12.38
C THR A 33 -9.71 -7.92 11.06
N ASP A 34 -10.68 -7.10 10.66
CA ASP A 34 -10.60 -6.24 9.48
C ASP A 34 -9.41 -5.31 9.68
N SER A 35 -8.23 -5.78 9.28
CA SER A 35 -6.98 -5.06 9.44
C SER A 35 -6.56 -4.35 8.16
N ALA A 36 -5.85 -3.26 8.31
CA ALA A 36 -5.11 -2.56 7.27
C ALA A 36 -3.60 -2.64 7.57
N GLU A 37 -2.80 -2.35 6.59
CA GLU A 37 -1.36 -2.22 6.72
C GLU A 37 -0.94 -0.77 6.52
N ILE A 38 -0.12 -0.26 7.43
CA ILE A 38 0.50 1.06 7.33
C ILE A 38 2.01 0.87 7.20
N PHE A 39 2.59 1.56 6.25
CA PHE A 39 4.04 1.76 6.15
C PHE A 39 4.35 3.23 6.39
N VAL A 40 5.50 3.50 6.92
CA VAL A 40 6.00 4.86 7.13
C VAL A 40 7.23 5.08 6.28
N VAL A 41 7.24 6.16 5.52
CA VAL A 41 8.37 6.59 4.71
C VAL A 41 8.96 7.85 5.34
N GLN A 42 10.23 7.78 5.72
CA GLN A 42 10.94 8.91 6.32
C GLN A 42 11.61 9.76 5.23
N GLY A 43 11.04 10.94 4.93
CA GLY A 43 11.52 11.85 3.89
C GLY A 43 12.22 13.11 4.39
N LEU A 44 12.43 13.28 5.72
CA LEU A 44 13.12 14.44 6.27
C LEU A 44 14.62 14.21 6.30
N PRO A 45 15.41 15.04 5.60
CA PRO A 45 16.87 14.90 5.58
C PRO A 45 17.51 15.05 6.96
N GLY A 46 18.47 14.16 7.26
CA GLY A 46 19.29 14.23 8.47
C GLY A 46 18.56 13.98 9.77
N LYS A 47 17.28 13.57 9.73
CA LYS A 47 16.50 13.21 10.91
C LYS A 47 16.43 11.69 11.11
N VAL A 48 16.50 11.27 12.38
CA VAL A 48 16.22 9.91 12.80
C VAL A 48 14.92 9.93 13.59
N MET A 49 13.97 9.08 13.20
CA MET A 49 12.61 9.18 13.70
C MET A 49 12.16 7.97 14.50
N GLY A 50 11.38 8.23 15.52
CA GLY A 50 10.47 7.27 16.14
C GLY A 50 9.09 7.41 15.53
N VAL A 51 8.34 6.31 15.49
CA VAL A 51 6.97 6.25 14.97
C VAL A 51 6.08 5.55 15.99
N SER A 52 4.94 6.16 16.27
CA SER A 52 3.87 5.55 17.06
C SER A 52 2.57 5.55 16.26
N VAL A 53 1.75 4.51 16.47
CA VAL A 53 0.40 4.43 15.93
C VAL A 53 -0.57 4.28 17.08
N ASP A 54 -1.55 5.17 17.17
CA ASP A 54 -2.54 5.27 18.26
C ASP A 54 -1.92 5.33 19.69
N GLY A 55 -0.67 5.82 19.79
CA GLY A 55 0.09 5.90 21.02
C GLY A 55 1.11 4.77 21.21
N ASP A 56 0.97 3.64 20.53
CA ASP A 56 1.88 2.51 20.62
C ASP A 56 3.12 2.74 19.74
N SER A 57 4.31 2.62 20.29
CA SER A 57 5.57 2.74 19.54
C SER A 57 5.75 1.54 18.64
N VAL A 58 5.77 1.78 17.31
CA VAL A 58 5.86 0.73 16.28
C VAL A 58 7.20 0.68 15.57
N ALA A 59 7.96 1.79 15.56
CA ALA A 59 9.32 1.84 15.03
C ALA A 59 10.17 2.87 15.75
N LYS A 60 11.49 2.64 15.78
CA LYS A 60 12.50 3.56 16.28
C LYS A 60 13.70 3.58 15.35
N GLY A 61 14.37 4.71 15.29
CA GLY A 61 15.62 4.82 14.53
C GLY A 61 15.45 4.84 13.02
N VAL A 62 14.27 5.19 12.50
CA VAL A 62 13.98 5.26 11.05
C VAL A 62 14.75 6.44 10.45
N LYS A 63 15.67 6.14 9.53
CA LYS A 63 16.54 7.13 8.88
C LYS A 63 15.91 7.67 7.61
N THR A 64 16.47 8.78 7.10
CA THR A 64 16.07 9.37 5.81
C THR A 64 16.07 8.33 4.69
N ALA A 65 15.00 8.34 3.88
CA ALA A 65 14.72 7.41 2.78
C ALA A 65 14.46 5.95 3.19
N GLU A 66 14.36 5.65 4.46
CA GLU A 66 13.93 4.33 4.93
C GLU A 66 12.40 4.22 4.96
N VAL A 67 11.95 2.98 4.73
CA VAL A 67 10.54 2.56 4.84
C VAL A 67 10.40 1.57 5.99
N ALA A 68 9.57 1.90 6.96
CA ALA A 68 9.27 1.04 8.10
C ALA A 68 7.85 0.47 8.02
N GLY A 69 7.67 -0.79 8.40
CA GLY A 69 6.40 -1.51 8.31
C GLY A 69 6.54 -2.88 7.66
N PRO A 70 5.43 -3.60 7.40
CA PRO A 70 4.04 -3.21 7.64
C PRO A 70 3.67 -3.19 9.12
N PHE A 71 2.92 -2.18 9.53
CA PHE A 71 2.26 -2.13 10.83
C PHE A 71 0.79 -2.49 10.62
N LYS A 72 0.36 -3.60 11.21
CA LYS A 72 -1.04 -4.04 11.15
C LYS A 72 -1.88 -3.24 12.14
N VAL A 73 -2.95 -2.63 11.65
CA VAL A 73 -3.88 -1.81 12.44
C VAL A 73 -5.32 -2.20 12.13
N ALA A 74 -6.23 -2.05 13.07
CA ALA A 74 -7.65 -2.22 12.81
C ALA A 74 -8.16 -1.16 11.82
N ALA A 75 -9.19 -1.46 11.04
CA ALA A 75 -9.87 -0.47 10.22
C ALA A 75 -10.44 0.67 11.07
N GLY A 76 -10.60 1.85 10.49
CA GLY A 76 -11.10 3.04 11.17
C GLY A 76 -10.10 4.18 11.21
N SER A 77 -10.28 5.14 12.11
CA SER A 77 -9.40 6.28 12.27
C SER A 77 -8.11 5.87 12.99
N ARG A 78 -6.96 6.21 12.42
CA ARG A 78 -5.64 5.92 13.00
C ARG A 78 -4.85 7.22 13.14
N LYS A 79 -4.16 7.37 14.26
CA LYS A 79 -3.25 8.50 14.50
C LYS A 79 -1.81 8.02 14.42
N VAL A 80 -1.04 8.56 13.48
CA VAL A 80 0.41 8.33 13.40
C VAL A 80 1.13 9.53 13.96
N THR A 81 2.05 9.30 14.88
CA THR A 81 2.89 10.30 15.53
C THR A 81 4.35 10.08 15.18
N PHE A 82 5.02 11.13 14.77
CA PHE A 82 6.45 11.14 14.44
C PHE A 82 7.22 11.89 15.52
N THR A 83 8.28 11.27 16.04
CA THR A 83 9.16 11.86 17.02
C THR A 83 10.60 11.91 16.52
N SER A 84 11.36 12.93 16.87
CA SER A 84 12.81 12.99 16.71
C SER A 84 13.41 13.65 17.94
N ASP A 85 14.56 13.14 18.38
CA ASP A 85 15.25 13.65 19.58
C ASP A 85 14.37 13.67 20.84
N GLY A 86 13.38 12.75 20.91
CA GLY A 86 12.44 12.62 22.03
C GLY A 86 11.21 13.54 21.94
N GLU A 87 11.15 14.44 20.98
CA GLU A 87 10.05 15.40 20.81
C GLU A 87 9.10 14.98 19.68
N VAL A 88 7.81 15.29 19.84
CA VAL A 88 6.82 15.10 18.75
C VAL A 88 7.05 16.20 17.70
N ILE A 89 7.39 15.76 16.48
CA ILE A 89 7.56 16.67 15.35
C ILE A 89 6.24 16.90 14.64
N LEU A 90 5.45 15.83 14.45
CA LEU A 90 4.23 15.88 13.66
C LEU A 90 3.30 14.72 13.99
N GLU A 91 2.00 14.98 13.87
CA GLU A 91 0.95 13.97 13.99
C GLU A 91 0.02 14.02 12.77
N ARG A 92 -0.50 12.89 12.39
CA ARG A 92 -1.51 12.78 11.33
C ARG A 92 -2.57 11.76 11.70
N THR A 93 -3.82 12.18 11.69
CA THR A 93 -4.98 11.29 11.80
C THR A 93 -5.62 11.11 10.43
N PHE A 94 -5.92 9.88 10.06
CA PHE A 94 -6.58 9.51 8.82
C PHE A 94 -7.33 8.19 8.97
N SER A 95 -8.27 7.92 8.05
CA SER A 95 -9.06 6.68 8.09
C SER A 95 -8.48 5.63 7.16
N VAL A 96 -8.35 4.40 7.67
CA VAL A 96 -7.96 3.22 6.89
C VAL A 96 -9.14 2.25 6.77
N LYS A 97 -9.28 1.64 5.60
CA LYS A 97 -10.29 0.59 5.36
C LYS A 97 -9.67 -0.78 5.60
N ALA A 98 -10.49 -1.74 5.98
CA ALA A 98 -10.08 -3.14 6.06
C ALA A 98 -9.47 -3.62 4.72
N ASN A 99 -8.48 -4.53 4.82
CA ASN A 99 -7.79 -5.12 3.68
C ASN A 99 -7.16 -4.09 2.74
N SER A 100 -6.70 -2.97 3.29
CA SER A 100 -6.02 -1.90 2.55
C SER A 100 -4.59 -1.69 3.05
N SER A 101 -3.77 -1.11 2.19
CA SER A 101 -2.37 -0.77 2.48
C SER A 101 -2.14 0.72 2.21
N TRP A 102 -1.35 1.36 3.07
CA TRP A 102 -1.14 2.80 3.06
C TRP A 102 0.31 3.14 3.38
N ASP A 103 0.85 4.12 2.64
CA ASP A 103 2.13 4.73 2.96
C ASP A 103 1.89 6.10 3.57
N VAL A 104 2.42 6.32 4.76
CA VAL A 104 2.40 7.58 5.49
C VAL A 104 3.78 8.20 5.38
N VAL A 105 3.89 9.25 4.58
CA VAL A 105 5.16 9.87 4.24
C VAL A 105 5.31 11.17 5.00
N VAL A 106 6.33 11.26 5.84
CA VAL A 106 6.74 12.53 6.45
C VAL A 106 7.79 13.17 5.57
N HIS A 107 7.60 14.44 5.18
CA HIS A 107 8.44 15.10 4.19
C HIS A 107 8.47 16.62 4.34
N LEU A 108 9.33 17.26 3.55
CA LEU A 108 9.40 18.73 3.45
C LEU A 108 8.29 19.27 2.54
N PRO A 109 7.75 20.47 2.79
CA PRO A 109 6.90 21.19 1.84
C PRO A 109 7.69 21.58 0.59
N ALA A 110 6.98 21.98 -0.49
CA ALA A 110 7.59 22.42 -1.75
C ALA A 110 8.59 23.58 -1.58
N GLN A 111 8.30 24.48 -0.67
CA GLN A 111 9.22 25.54 -0.25
C GLN A 111 9.73 25.19 1.14
N ASN A 112 11.04 25.07 1.31
CA ASN A 112 11.67 24.61 2.54
C ASN A 112 11.64 25.66 3.69
N SER A 113 10.69 26.55 3.70
CA SER A 113 10.46 27.56 4.75
C SER A 113 9.38 27.14 5.76
N GLY A 114 8.75 25.99 5.55
CA GLY A 114 7.60 25.55 6.34
C GLY A 114 7.90 24.37 7.28
N LYS A 115 6.89 24.07 8.10
CA LYS A 115 6.90 22.88 8.95
C LYS A 115 6.82 21.62 8.05
N PRO A 116 7.41 20.49 8.49
CA PRO A 116 7.22 19.21 7.80
C PRO A 116 5.74 18.88 7.59
N LEU A 117 5.46 18.10 6.54
CA LEU A 117 4.14 17.64 6.16
C LEU A 117 4.04 16.12 6.31
N VAL A 118 2.81 15.62 6.44
CA VAL A 118 2.50 14.20 6.26
C VAL A 118 1.51 14.05 5.12
N THR A 119 1.91 13.34 4.09
CA THR A 119 1.03 12.90 3.01
C THR A 119 0.76 11.42 3.13
N VAL A 120 -0.51 11.04 2.95
CA VAL A 120 -0.96 9.65 3.06
C VAL A 120 -1.33 9.15 1.67
N PHE A 121 -0.68 8.10 1.22
CA PHE A 121 -0.91 7.47 -0.09
C PHE A 121 -1.52 6.09 0.10
N LYS A 122 -2.64 5.84 -0.55
CA LYS A 122 -3.18 4.49 -0.64
C LYS A 122 -2.36 3.66 -1.62
N ASN A 123 -2.00 2.43 -1.24
CA ASN A 123 -1.34 1.48 -2.13
C ASN A 123 -2.39 0.77 -2.99
N ASP A 124 -2.24 0.83 -4.30
CA ASP A 124 -3.05 0.04 -5.23
C ASP A 124 -2.48 -1.38 -5.32
N LEU A 125 -3.16 -2.31 -4.68
CA LEU A 125 -2.78 -3.73 -4.65
C LEU A 125 -3.41 -4.54 -5.79
N SER A 126 -3.93 -3.88 -6.81
CA SER A 126 -4.50 -4.54 -7.99
C SER A 126 -3.47 -5.43 -8.68
N ALA A 127 -3.94 -6.60 -9.14
CA ALA A 127 -3.08 -7.53 -9.85
C ALA A 127 -2.56 -6.93 -11.16
N VAL A 128 -1.28 -7.17 -11.45
CA VAL A 128 -0.61 -6.73 -12.68
C VAL A 128 -0.47 -7.87 -13.68
N PRO A 129 -0.37 -7.58 -14.99
CA PRO A 129 -0.10 -8.61 -16.01
C PRO A 129 1.25 -9.29 -15.77
N LYS A 130 1.38 -10.56 -16.18
CA LYS A 130 2.64 -11.31 -16.11
C LYS A 130 3.76 -10.55 -16.85
N GLY A 131 4.93 -10.45 -16.24
CA GLY A 131 6.09 -9.71 -16.77
C GLY A 131 5.98 -8.18 -16.67
N LYS A 132 4.97 -7.68 -15.99
CA LYS A 132 4.76 -6.26 -15.69
C LYS A 132 4.86 -5.97 -14.20
N ALA A 133 4.92 -4.68 -13.88
CA ALA A 133 4.87 -4.15 -12.54
C ALA A 133 4.05 -2.86 -12.52
N SER A 134 3.51 -2.50 -11.37
CA SER A 134 3.01 -1.16 -11.09
C SER A 134 4.18 -0.29 -10.63
N LEU A 135 4.36 0.86 -11.24
CA LEU A 135 5.34 1.88 -10.88
C LEU A 135 4.58 3.14 -10.47
N THR A 136 4.78 3.58 -9.24
CA THR A 136 4.25 4.85 -8.75
C THR A 136 5.42 5.76 -8.39
N VAL A 137 5.41 6.97 -8.88
CA VAL A 137 6.37 8.00 -8.49
C VAL A 137 5.64 9.11 -7.74
N ALA A 138 6.13 9.45 -6.56
CA ALA A 138 5.58 10.50 -5.71
C ALA A 138 6.63 11.60 -5.51
N HIS A 139 6.20 12.85 -5.70
CA HIS A 139 7.02 14.02 -5.44
C HIS A 139 6.73 14.53 -4.03
N VAL A 140 7.70 14.33 -3.11
CA VAL A 140 7.62 14.76 -1.70
C VAL A 140 8.93 15.42 -1.24
N ALA A 141 9.65 16.07 -2.17
CA ALA A 141 10.85 16.84 -1.91
C ALA A 141 10.54 18.34 -1.79
N ALA A 142 11.46 19.11 -1.21
CA ALA A 142 11.34 20.57 -1.15
C ALA A 142 11.69 21.20 -2.52
N VAL A 143 10.83 20.94 -3.49
CA VAL A 143 10.96 21.41 -4.88
C VAL A 143 9.58 21.87 -5.35
N PRO A 144 9.46 22.97 -6.11
CA PRO A 144 8.26 23.32 -6.85
C PRO A 144 7.82 22.18 -7.78
N PRO A 145 6.65 22.29 -8.44
CA PRO A 145 6.23 21.28 -9.41
C PRO A 145 7.35 20.95 -10.40
N ALA A 146 7.54 19.65 -10.65
CA ALA A 146 8.68 19.13 -11.39
C ALA A 146 8.24 18.10 -12.44
N ASP A 147 9.07 17.92 -13.46
CA ASP A 147 8.93 16.87 -14.46
C ASP A 147 9.81 15.69 -14.10
N ILE A 148 9.26 14.49 -14.31
CA ILE A 148 9.99 13.23 -14.11
C ILE A 148 10.34 12.65 -15.47
N LEU A 149 11.66 12.58 -15.74
CA LEU A 149 12.20 11.99 -16.94
C LEU A 149 12.50 10.51 -16.71
N VAL A 150 12.12 9.69 -17.68
CA VAL A 150 12.48 8.28 -17.72
C VAL A 150 13.18 8.00 -19.05
N ASN A 151 14.43 7.50 -18.97
CA ASN A 151 15.30 7.30 -20.14
C ASN A 151 15.43 8.58 -21.01
N GLY A 152 15.54 9.75 -20.37
CA GLY A 152 15.69 11.04 -21.02
C GLY A 152 14.43 11.65 -21.63
N LYS A 153 13.25 11.03 -21.42
CA LYS A 153 11.97 11.56 -21.91
C LYS A 153 11.06 11.89 -20.73
N VAL A 154 10.34 12.99 -20.80
CA VAL A 154 9.32 13.34 -19.81
C VAL A 154 8.24 12.27 -19.82
N LEU A 155 8.10 11.55 -18.71
CA LEU A 155 7.06 10.55 -18.50
C LEU A 155 5.91 11.14 -17.70
N PHE A 156 6.22 11.98 -16.72
CA PHE A 156 5.27 12.69 -15.89
C PHE A 156 5.64 14.16 -15.86
N ALA A 157 4.70 15.03 -16.19
CA ALA A 157 4.91 16.48 -16.21
C ALA A 157 4.17 17.14 -15.06
N ASN A 158 4.77 18.20 -14.53
CA ASN A 158 4.16 19.14 -13.58
C ASN A 158 3.60 18.46 -12.31
N ILE A 159 4.38 17.57 -11.70
CA ILE A 159 4.00 16.90 -10.47
C ILE A 159 4.24 17.81 -9.28
N ALA A 160 3.19 18.17 -8.57
CA ALA A 160 3.30 19.00 -7.37
C ALA A 160 3.74 18.19 -6.13
N ASN A 161 4.31 18.90 -5.15
CA ASN A 161 4.66 18.29 -3.87
C ASN A 161 3.41 17.69 -3.19
N GLY A 162 3.50 16.42 -2.79
CA GLY A 162 2.40 15.63 -2.24
C GLY A 162 1.60 14.85 -3.29
N GLU A 163 1.91 14.99 -4.58
CA GLU A 163 1.25 14.23 -5.64
C GLU A 163 2.02 12.97 -6.03
N SER A 164 1.31 12.02 -6.62
CA SER A 164 1.89 10.80 -7.18
C SER A 164 1.15 10.35 -8.43
N LEU A 165 1.89 9.73 -9.36
CA LEU A 165 1.34 9.12 -10.56
C LEU A 165 1.71 7.65 -10.63
N ASN A 166 0.83 6.85 -11.23
CA ASN A 166 0.98 5.40 -11.34
C ASN A 166 0.89 4.93 -12.79
N LEU A 167 1.77 4.01 -13.18
CA LEU A 167 1.80 3.35 -14.49
C LEU A 167 2.04 1.85 -14.31
N VAL A 168 1.54 1.06 -15.28
CA VAL A 168 1.94 -0.35 -15.43
C VAL A 168 3.03 -0.43 -16.49
N VAL A 169 4.24 -0.84 -16.07
CA VAL A 169 5.44 -0.85 -16.91
C VAL A 169 6.04 -2.25 -17.06
N PRO A 170 6.82 -2.53 -18.10
CA PRO A 170 7.65 -3.73 -18.18
C PRO A 170 8.66 -3.81 -17.03
N VAL A 171 9.09 -5.02 -16.69
CA VAL A 171 10.21 -5.22 -15.76
C VAL A 171 11.50 -4.82 -16.48
N ALA A 172 12.16 -3.78 -15.97
CA ALA A 172 13.39 -3.25 -16.53
C ALA A 172 14.09 -2.35 -15.51
N THR A 173 15.31 -1.94 -15.82
CA THR A 173 15.98 -0.81 -15.15
C THR A 173 15.75 0.45 -15.98
N TYR A 174 15.27 1.49 -15.34
CA TYR A 174 14.95 2.77 -15.92
C TYR A 174 15.90 3.84 -15.38
N LYS A 175 16.43 4.70 -16.25
CA LYS A 175 17.14 5.91 -15.81
C LYS A 175 16.13 6.99 -15.50
N VAL A 176 16.06 7.40 -14.24
CA VAL A 176 15.08 8.38 -13.76
C VAL A 176 15.80 9.65 -13.35
N ALA A 177 15.31 10.77 -13.81
CA ALA A 177 15.77 12.10 -13.40
C ALA A 177 14.57 13.01 -13.10
N ILE A 178 14.81 14.03 -12.30
CA ILE A 178 13.83 15.07 -11.96
C ILE A 178 14.41 16.41 -12.37
N VAL A 179 13.61 17.18 -13.08
CA VAL A 179 13.93 18.53 -13.56
C VAL A 179 12.80 19.50 -13.24
N PRO A 180 13.02 20.82 -13.23
CA PRO A 180 11.91 21.79 -13.12
C PRO A 180 10.91 21.59 -14.26
N THR A 181 9.64 21.87 -13.99
CA THR A 181 8.57 21.73 -14.98
C THR A 181 8.86 22.53 -16.24
N GLY A 182 8.81 21.84 -17.40
CA GLY A 182 9.04 22.43 -18.72
C GLY A 182 10.53 22.65 -19.08
N GLU A 183 11.45 22.28 -18.19
CA GLU A 183 12.89 22.45 -18.38
C GLU A 183 13.56 21.08 -18.57
N THR A 184 14.81 21.11 -19.03
CA THR A 184 15.68 19.93 -19.08
C THR A 184 16.86 20.03 -18.11
N GLU A 185 17.13 21.21 -17.62
CA GLU A 185 18.21 21.58 -16.68
C GLU A 185 17.70 22.67 -15.71
N PRO A 186 18.24 22.78 -14.50
CA PRO A 186 19.22 21.85 -13.93
C PRO A 186 18.57 20.51 -13.53
N VAL A 187 19.35 19.42 -13.56
CA VAL A 187 18.90 18.15 -13.01
C VAL A 187 18.87 18.25 -11.48
N ILE A 188 17.67 18.22 -10.91
CA ILE A 188 17.44 18.32 -9.46
C ILE A 188 17.81 17.02 -8.75
N LEU A 189 17.49 15.88 -9.38
CA LEU A 189 17.82 14.54 -8.89
C LEU A 189 18.13 13.63 -10.07
N GLY A 190 19.18 12.87 -9.98
CA GLY A 190 19.53 11.84 -10.96
C GLY A 190 20.53 12.29 -12.02
N PRO A 191 20.62 11.56 -13.16
CA PRO A 191 19.89 10.31 -13.41
C PRO A 191 20.29 9.19 -12.45
N VAL A 192 19.30 8.47 -11.90
CA VAL A 192 19.50 7.28 -11.07
C VAL A 192 18.93 6.05 -11.76
N ASP A 193 19.60 4.91 -11.63
CA ASP A 193 19.12 3.65 -12.16
C ASP A 193 18.09 3.04 -11.19
N LEU A 194 16.84 2.94 -11.65
CA LEU A 194 15.72 2.37 -10.91
C LEU A 194 15.37 1.00 -11.49
N THR A 195 15.66 -0.08 -10.76
CA THR A 195 15.26 -1.42 -11.15
C THR A 195 13.85 -1.72 -10.64
N VAL A 196 12.91 -1.88 -11.57
CA VAL A 196 11.51 -2.20 -11.28
C VAL A 196 11.35 -3.70 -11.10
N GLN A 197 10.87 -4.11 -9.93
CA GLN A 197 10.60 -5.51 -9.61
C GLN A 197 9.25 -5.95 -10.21
N GLY A 198 9.25 -7.10 -10.88
CA GLY A 198 8.04 -7.68 -11.49
C GLY A 198 7.04 -8.18 -10.47
N SER A 199 5.76 -8.23 -10.89
CA SER A 199 4.66 -8.67 -10.02
C SER A 199 4.62 -7.90 -8.69
N SER A 200 4.90 -6.60 -8.74
CA SER A 200 5.01 -5.74 -7.56
C SER A 200 4.46 -4.35 -7.86
N LEU A 201 4.04 -3.67 -6.81
CA LEU A 201 3.95 -2.22 -6.75
C LEU A 201 5.32 -1.68 -6.33
N ASN A 202 5.96 -0.92 -7.20
CA ASN A 202 7.21 -0.22 -6.92
C ASN A 202 6.87 1.26 -6.68
N ARG A 203 6.95 1.72 -5.44
CA ARG A 203 6.71 3.12 -5.09
C ARG A 203 8.03 3.83 -4.86
N ILE A 204 8.22 4.91 -5.57
CA ILE A 204 9.41 5.75 -5.56
C ILE A 204 9.01 7.09 -5.00
N TYR A 205 9.68 7.51 -3.95
CA TYR A 205 9.49 8.81 -3.33
C TYR A 205 10.73 9.66 -3.56
N ALA A 206 10.60 10.75 -4.31
CA ALA A 206 11.62 11.77 -4.35
C ALA A 206 11.54 12.60 -3.08
N VAL A 207 12.57 12.57 -2.25
CA VAL A 207 12.64 13.23 -0.94
C VAL A 207 13.87 14.11 -0.85
N GLY A 208 13.87 15.05 0.07
CA GLY A 208 15.02 15.89 0.34
C GLY A 208 14.87 17.35 -0.11
N ASP A 209 15.98 18.03 -0.18
CA ASP A 209 16.11 19.46 -0.44
C ASP A 209 17.32 19.70 -1.35
N PRO A 210 17.12 20.19 -2.59
CA PRO A 210 18.20 20.42 -3.54
C PRO A 210 19.18 21.50 -3.05
N ASP A 211 18.69 22.55 -2.39
CA ASP A 211 19.53 23.64 -1.90
C ASP A 211 20.53 23.15 -0.83
N LYS A 212 20.13 22.14 -0.08
CA LYS A 212 20.98 21.47 0.93
C LYS A 212 21.70 20.24 0.41
N LYS A 213 21.56 19.93 -0.90
CA LYS A 213 22.19 18.76 -1.54
C LYS A 213 21.80 17.44 -0.84
N THR A 214 20.57 17.34 -0.36
CA THR A 214 20.05 16.15 0.36
C THR A 214 19.04 15.36 -0.45
N MET A 215 18.92 15.68 -1.75
CA MET A 215 18.01 14.94 -2.63
C MET A 215 18.37 13.46 -2.71
N THR A 216 17.37 12.62 -2.53
CA THR A 216 17.50 11.15 -2.61
C THR A 216 16.15 10.52 -2.95
N VAL A 217 16.13 9.19 -3.08
CA VAL A 217 14.91 8.41 -3.31
C VAL A 217 14.70 7.41 -2.18
N ALA A 218 13.45 7.30 -1.72
CA ALA A 218 12.99 6.16 -0.93
C ALA A 218 12.22 5.20 -1.86
N VAL A 219 12.46 3.91 -1.69
CA VAL A 219 11.83 2.86 -2.51
C VAL A 219 11.05 1.92 -1.62
N HIS A 220 9.75 1.76 -1.91
CA HIS A 220 8.89 0.79 -1.27
C HIS A 220 8.36 -0.20 -2.30
N VAL A 221 8.57 -1.50 -2.06
CA VAL A 221 8.14 -2.56 -2.97
C VAL A 221 7.16 -3.48 -2.26
N ILE A 222 5.95 -3.60 -2.82
CA ILE A 222 4.90 -4.49 -2.33
C ILE A 222 4.63 -5.55 -3.39
N LYS A 223 4.67 -6.82 -3.04
CA LYS A 223 4.31 -7.90 -3.96
C LYS A 223 2.84 -7.86 -4.30
N LEU A 224 2.52 -8.03 -5.59
CA LEU A 224 1.16 -8.07 -6.11
C LEU A 224 0.84 -9.44 -6.68
N MET A 225 -0.44 -9.75 -6.74
CA MET A 225 -0.90 -10.89 -7.53
C MET A 225 -0.72 -10.61 -9.02
N THR A 226 -0.42 -11.66 -9.80
CA THR A 226 -0.38 -11.56 -11.25
C THR A 226 -1.72 -11.98 -11.85
N LYS A 227 -2.24 -11.19 -12.78
CA LYS A 227 -3.34 -11.64 -13.64
C LYS A 227 -2.78 -12.74 -14.54
N GLY A 228 -3.37 -13.94 -14.52
CA GLY A 228 -3.08 -14.97 -15.49
C GLY A 228 -3.25 -14.41 -16.92
N SER A 229 -2.47 -14.88 -17.87
CA SER A 229 -2.77 -14.61 -19.27
C SER A 229 -4.17 -15.16 -19.52
N GLY A 230 -5.10 -14.32 -20.00
CA GLY A 230 -6.47 -14.73 -20.33
C GLY A 230 -6.57 -15.72 -21.51
N LYS A 231 -5.45 -16.34 -21.88
CA LYS A 231 -5.42 -17.47 -22.79
C LYS A 231 -5.35 -18.74 -21.95
N PRO A 232 -6.38 -19.60 -21.97
CA PRO A 232 -6.30 -20.93 -21.38
C PRO A 232 -5.10 -21.65 -21.99
N SER A 233 -4.14 -22.08 -21.18
CA SER A 233 -2.95 -22.79 -21.66
C SER A 233 -3.26 -24.22 -22.09
N LYS A 234 -4.45 -24.73 -21.79
CA LYS A 234 -5.01 -26.01 -22.25
C LYS A 234 -6.52 -25.99 -22.08
N VAL A 235 -7.24 -26.16 -23.18
CA VAL A 235 -8.62 -26.65 -23.14
C VAL A 235 -8.50 -28.18 -23.18
N ASN A 236 -8.76 -28.84 -22.05
CA ASN A 236 -8.97 -30.28 -22.05
C ASN A 236 -10.34 -30.51 -22.66
N THR A 237 -10.40 -30.58 -23.98
CA THR A 237 -11.55 -31.12 -24.68
C THR A 237 -11.56 -32.64 -24.41
N GLY A 238 -12.29 -33.02 -23.37
CA GLY A 238 -12.63 -34.40 -23.13
C GLY A 238 -13.19 -34.98 -24.46
N THR A 239 -12.68 -36.13 -24.85
CA THR A 239 -13.25 -36.94 -25.94
C THR A 239 -14.68 -37.33 -25.59
N GLY A 240 -15.64 -36.52 -26.00
CA GLY A 240 -17.06 -36.70 -25.75
C GLY A 240 -17.87 -36.32 -26.98
N GLY A 241 -18.31 -37.34 -27.74
CA GLY A 241 -19.56 -37.42 -28.49
C GLY A 241 -19.74 -36.40 -29.61
N GLN A 242 -19.68 -36.87 -30.85
CA GLN A 242 -20.22 -36.19 -32.02
C GLN A 242 -21.71 -35.87 -31.81
N ALA A 243 -22.04 -34.59 -31.69
CA ALA A 243 -23.38 -34.10 -32.00
C ALA A 243 -23.39 -33.58 -33.43
N VAL A 244 -24.16 -34.26 -34.25
CA VAL A 244 -24.41 -33.89 -35.66
C VAL A 244 -25.23 -32.60 -35.68
N GLY A 245 -24.71 -31.61 -36.38
CA GLY A 245 -25.39 -30.56 -37.13
C GLY A 245 -26.44 -29.71 -36.46
N GLN A 246 -26.09 -28.46 -36.30
CA GLN A 246 -26.89 -27.30 -36.76
C GLN A 246 -26.05 -26.03 -36.54
N ASP A 247 -25.74 -25.37 -37.67
CA ASP A 247 -25.10 -24.05 -37.68
C ASP A 247 -26.05 -23.00 -37.07
N PRO A 248 -25.60 -22.20 -36.06
CA PRO A 248 -26.33 -21.00 -35.68
C PRO A 248 -26.00 -19.85 -36.63
N PRO A 249 -26.97 -18.96 -36.92
CA PRO A 249 -26.77 -17.87 -37.85
C PRO A 249 -25.77 -16.83 -37.31
N LEU A 250 -24.92 -16.35 -38.20
CA LEU A 250 -23.99 -15.25 -37.99
C LEU A 250 -24.74 -13.97 -37.65
N TYR A 251 -24.54 -13.44 -36.46
CA TYR A 251 -24.96 -12.09 -36.10
C TYR A 251 -23.95 -11.08 -36.64
N GLU A 252 -24.39 -10.35 -37.68
CA GLU A 252 -23.70 -9.16 -38.16
C GLU A 252 -23.80 -8.04 -37.12
N SER A 253 -22.65 -7.59 -36.61
CA SER A 253 -22.58 -6.41 -35.73
C SER A 253 -22.72 -5.14 -36.59
N ALA A 254 -23.90 -4.55 -36.61
CA ALA A 254 -24.09 -3.23 -37.20
C ALA A 254 -23.45 -2.17 -36.29
N ALA A 255 -22.38 -1.55 -36.76
CA ALA A 255 -21.83 -0.34 -36.17
C ALA A 255 -22.78 0.85 -36.40
N VAL A 256 -23.37 1.35 -35.32
CA VAL A 256 -24.17 2.61 -35.36
C VAL A 256 -23.23 3.79 -35.29
N ILE A 257 -22.99 4.43 -36.44
CA ILE A 257 -22.32 5.73 -36.52
C ILE A 257 -23.35 6.81 -36.22
N HIS A 258 -23.26 7.45 -35.07
CA HIS A 258 -24.01 8.68 -34.76
C HIS A 258 -23.32 9.87 -35.45
N ARG A 259 -23.84 10.31 -36.56
CA ARG A 259 -23.55 11.63 -37.15
C ARG A 259 -24.41 12.66 -36.42
N GLY A 260 -23.80 13.51 -35.60
CA GLY A 260 -24.41 14.73 -35.09
C GLY A 260 -24.71 15.71 -36.25
N ARG A 261 -25.93 16.08 -36.38
CA ARG A 261 -26.36 17.18 -37.28
C ARG A 261 -26.23 18.51 -36.53
N GLU A 262 -25.36 19.32 -37.03
CA GLU A 262 -25.27 20.73 -36.75
C GLU A 262 -26.50 21.42 -37.36
N ASN A 263 -27.33 22.05 -36.54
CA ASN A 263 -28.38 23.01 -37.00
C ASN A 263 -28.08 24.38 -36.35
N SER A 264 -27.56 25.26 -37.16
CA SER A 264 -27.50 26.69 -36.91
C SER A 264 -28.78 27.32 -37.45
N PRO A 265 -29.47 28.20 -36.70
CA PRO A 265 -30.36 29.16 -37.32
C PRO A 265 -29.72 30.57 -37.35
N ARG A 266 -29.74 31.12 -38.56
CA ARG A 266 -29.57 32.58 -38.79
C ARG A 266 -30.78 33.32 -38.22
N ARG A 267 -30.52 34.31 -37.47
CA ARG A 267 -30.94 35.74 -37.66
C ARG A 267 -30.37 36.58 -36.54
#